data_559e22c4364bc02247a19bd87aae13f7
#
_entry.id   559e22c4364bc02247a19bd87aae13f7
#
_cell.length_a   1.000
_cell.length_b   1.000
_cell.length_c   1.000
_cell.angle_alpha   90.00
_cell.angle_beta   90.00
_cell.angle_gamma   90.00
#
_symmetry.space_group_name_H-M   'P 1'
#
loop_
_entity.id
_entity.type
_entity.pdbx_description
1 polymer ?
#
loop_
_entity_poly.entity_id
_entity_poly.type
_entity_poly.pdbx_seq_one_letter_code
_entity_poly.pdbx_strand_id
1 'polypeptide(L)' 'MEVVKLGRSIKFNYGIVPEHAVMYGDEIIYRGSESQCHRYVFYMSGSSDALIKDHPSYKK' A
#
# COMPACT_ATOMS: atom_id res chain seq x y z
N MET A 1 5.35 9.66 3.49
CA MET A 1 4.19 8.74 3.56
C MET A 1 4.47 7.62 4.53
N GLU A 2 3.47 7.19 5.25
CA GLU A 2 3.66 6.07 6.16
C GLU A 2 2.42 5.21 6.19
N VAL A 3 2.62 3.94 6.54
CA VAL A 3 1.53 2.98 6.64
C VAL A 3 1.15 2.86 8.10
N VAL A 4 -0.13 3.02 8.39
CA VAL A 4 -0.63 2.94 9.76
C VAL A 4 -1.74 1.91 9.84
N LYS A 5 -1.92 1.34 11.03
CA LYS A 5 -2.95 0.36 11.28
C LYS A 5 -4.17 1.09 11.83
N LEU A 6 -5.34 0.84 11.27
CA LEU A 6 -6.52 1.58 11.63
C LEU A 6 -7.35 0.95 12.75
N GLY A 7 -7.03 -0.26 13.14
CA GLY A 7 -7.79 -0.90 14.21
C GLY A 7 -9.11 -1.48 13.76
N ARG A 8 -9.30 -1.62 12.46
CA ARG A 8 -10.50 -2.23 11.89
C ARG A 8 -10.09 -3.35 10.96
N SER A 9 -11.07 -4.05 10.42
CA SER A 9 -10.80 -5.15 9.50
C SER A 9 -11.53 -4.93 8.19
N ILE A 10 -10.96 -5.48 7.14
CA ILE A 10 -11.56 -5.46 5.81
C ILE A 10 -11.86 -6.90 5.44
N LYS A 11 -13.03 -7.12 4.87
CA LYS A 11 -13.42 -8.44 4.45
C LYS A 11 -13.18 -8.59 2.96
N PHE A 12 -12.39 -9.58 2.61
CA PHE A 12 -12.13 -9.92 1.21
C PHE A 12 -12.71 -11.29 0.91
N ASN A 13 -12.66 -11.69 -0.33
CA ASN A 13 -13.13 -13.02 -0.71
C ASN A 13 -12.35 -14.13 -0.03
N TYR A 14 -11.08 -13.88 0.23
CA TYR A 14 -10.23 -14.89 0.83
C TYR A 14 -10.16 -14.78 2.35
N GLY A 15 -10.87 -13.84 2.95
CA GLY A 15 -10.87 -13.73 4.40
C GLY A 15 -10.92 -12.31 4.89
N ILE A 16 -10.67 -12.17 6.18
CA ILE A 16 -10.70 -10.88 6.85
C ILE A 16 -9.28 -10.51 7.23
N VAL A 17 -8.86 -9.30 6.90
CA VAL A 17 -7.52 -8.82 7.23
C VAL A 17 -7.62 -7.47 7.90
N PRO A 18 -6.62 -7.10 8.72
CA PRO A 18 -6.62 -5.78 9.35
C PRO A 18 -6.54 -4.68 8.30
N GLU A 19 -7.27 -3.61 8.54
CA GLU A 19 -7.22 -2.48 7.64
C GLU A 19 -6.06 -1.58 7.97
N HIS A 20 -5.37 -1.14 6.94
CA HIS A 20 -4.27 -0.21 7.07
C HIS A 20 -4.54 0.97 6.16
N ALA A 21 -3.80 2.04 6.37
CA ALA A 21 -3.93 3.22 5.53
C ALA A 21 -2.56 3.81 5.29
N VAL A 22 -2.44 4.51 4.18
CA VAL A 22 -1.25 5.28 3.88
C VAL A 22 -1.58 6.73 4.21
N MET A 23 -0.77 7.35 5.04
CA MET A 23 -0.96 8.73 5.43
C MET A 23 0.14 9.60 4.91
N TYR A 24 -0.24 10.79 4.50
CA TYR A 24 0.70 11.82 4.12
C TYR A 24 0.37 13.02 4.97
N GLY A 25 1.20 13.28 5.96
CA GLY A 25 0.87 14.29 6.96
C GLY A 25 -0.33 13.81 7.76
N ASP A 26 -1.36 14.60 7.78
CA ASP A 26 -2.58 14.27 8.51
C ASP A 26 -3.67 13.66 7.65
N GLU A 27 -3.35 13.39 6.40
CA GLU A 27 -4.39 12.98 5.47
C GLU A 27 -4.21 11.53 5.07
N ILE A 28 -5.33 10.79 5.03
CA ILE A 28 -5.31 9.41 4.54
C ILE A 28 -5.46 9.49 3.03
N ILE A 29 -4.48 8.95 2.31
CA ILE A 29 -4.50 8.99 0.86
C ILE A 29 -4.76 7.63 0.23
N TYR A 30 -4.75 6.57 1.02
CA TYR A 30 -5.01 5.24 0.50
C TYR A 30 -5.37 4.32 1.65
N ARG A 31 -6.24 3.35 1.42
CA ARG A 31 -6.64 2.37 2.41
C ARG A 31 -6.63 0.99 1.79
N GLY A 32 -6.34 -0.01 2.60
CA GLY A 32 -6.36 -1.36 2.13
C GLY A 32 -5.70 -2.27 3.15
N SER A 33 -5.26 -3.44 2.71
CA SER A 33 -4.52 -4.33 3.58
C SER A 33 -3.11 -3.78 3.76
N GLU A 34 -2.40 -4.38 4.70
CA GLU A 34 -1.02 -3.96 4.96
C GLU A 34 -0.18 -4.06 3.70
N SER A 35 -0.25 -5.17 3.01
CA SER A 35 0.58 -5.34 1.82
C SER A 35 0.16 -4.39 0.70
N GLN A 36 -1.13 -4.10 0.59
CA GLN A 36 -1.57 -3.13 -0.41
C GLN A 36 -1.04 -1.75 -0.10
N CYS A 37 -1.06 -1.36 1.17
CA CYS A 37 -0.56 -0.05 1.56
C CYS A 37 0.94 0.06 1.34
N HIS A 38 1.69 -0.97 1.67
CA HIS A 38 3.13 -0.95 1.45
C HIS A 38 3.45 -0.87 -0.03
N ARG A 39 2.68 -1.57 -0.84
CA ARG A 39 2.87 -1.52 -2.28
C ARG A 39 2.58 -0.13 -2.82
N TYR A 40 1.55 0.50 -2.29
CA TYR A 40 1.20 1.85 -2.72
C TYR A 40 2.34 2.83 -2.43
N VAL A 41 2.87 2.78 -1.20
CA VAL A 41 3.98 3.64 -0.83
C VAL A 41 5.19 3.38 -1.71
N PHE A 42 5.43 2.12 -1.98
CA PHE A 42 6.56 1.71 -2.79
C PHE A 42 6.51 2.34 -4.18
N TYR A 43 5.35 2.28 -4.80
CA TYR A 43 5.18 2.84 -6.13
C TYR A 43 5.17 4.36 -6.12
N MET A 44 4.57 4.95 -5.11
CA MET A 44 4.38 6.39 -5.11
C MET A 44 5.57 7.14 -4.56
N SER A 45 6.48 6.47 -3.89
CA SER A 45 7.63 7.15 -3.32
C SER A 45 8.60 7.63 -4.38
N GLY A 46 8.58 7.04 -5.52
CA GLY A 46 9.46 7.42 -6.59
C GLY A 46 10.90 7.01 -6.39
N SER A 47 11.20 6.41 -5.27
CA SER A 47 12.57 6.07 -4.96
C SER A 47 12.93 4.66 -5.36
N SER A 48 12.07 4.00 -6.05
CA SER A 48 12.27 2.60 -6.34
C SER A 48 12.32 2.33 -7.83
N ASP A 49 12.93 3.23 -8.56
CA ASP A 49 13.06 3.02 -9.99
C ASP A 49 13.67 1.68 -10.32
N ALA A 50 14.70 1.30 -9.60
CA ALA A 50 15.35 0.03 -9.86
C ALA A 50 14.40 -1.12 -9.57
N LEU A 51 13.61 -1.00 -8.54
CA LEU A 51 12.68 -2.05 -8.17
C LEU A 51 11.51 -2.11 -9.12
N ILE A 52 11.11 -0.96 -9.62
CA ILE A 52 10.04 -0.92 -10.61
C ILE A 52 10.47 -1.63 -11.87
N LYS A 53 11.74 -1.52 -12.22
CA LYS A 53 12.23 -2.21 -13.39
C LYS A 53 12.11 -3.71 -13.26
N ASP A 54 12.13 -4.22 -12.06
CA ASP A 54 11.99 -5.64 -11.85
C ASP A 54 10.54 -6.07 -11.75
N HIS A 55 9.64 -5.13 -11.74
CA HIS A 55 8.23 -5.44 -11.64
C HIS A 55 7.70 -5.92 -12.99
N PRO A 56 6.88 -6.99 -12.99
CA PRO A 56 6.38 -7.52 -14.24
C PRO A 56 5.65 -6.50 -15.09
N SER A 57 4.97 -5.57 -14.46
CA SER A 57 4.22 -4.56 -15.20
C SER A 57 5.11 -3.58 -15.93
N TYR A 58 6.31 -3.44 -15.49
CA TYR A 58 7.22 -2.49 -16.08
C TYR A 58 7.62 -2.88 -17.48
N LYS A 59 7.60 -4.15 -17.69
CA LYS A 59 8.10 -4.66 -18.95
C LYS A 59 7.14 -4.61 -20.07
N LYS A 60 6.16 -3.96 -20.03
CA LYS A 60 5.21 -3.96 -21.04
C LYS A 60 5.62 -3.53 -22.35
#